data_6ff098c730fe544a13b35a5ab8e67910
#
_entry.id   6ff098c730fe544a13b35a5ab8e67910
#
_cell.length_a   1.000
_cell.length_b   1.000
_cell.length_c   1.000
_cell.angle_alpha   90.00
_cell.angle_beta   90.00
_cell.angle_gamma   90.00
#
_symmetry.space_group_name_H-M   'P 1'
#
loop_
_entity.id
_entity.type
_entity.pdbx_description
1 polymer ?
#
loop_
_entity_poly.entity_id
_entity_poly.type
_entity_poly.pdbx_seq_one_letter_code
_entity_poly.pdbx_strand_id
1 'polypeptide(L)'
;MSYVWNPCLYFEKFFLFHYFCSMNKKILLLGSGELGKEFVIACQRYGQHVIAVDSYAGAPAMQVADACEVINMLDGGELDRIVAKHQPDLIVPEIEAIRTERFYDYESKGIQVVPSARAANFTMNRKAIRDLAAKDLGVRTATYRYATSYEELVAGVEVCGMPCVVKPLMSSSGKGQSVIKNTEDIQKAWDYAMEGSRGDLKEVIVEGFIDFDYEITLLTVTQKNGPTLFCPPIGHRQERGDYQESWQPMPMNSAHLTEAQEMASKVTSALGGAGIWGVEFFITKEGAYFSELSPRPHDTGMVTLAGTQNLSEFELHARAVLGLPIPKIEHLQNGASAVILAHEASDKTPVYEGVSEALSQENTEVRIFGKPTTRPYRRMAVALTFGTDSVQDLVEKAKLTAAKIQIR
;
A
#
# COMPACT_ATOMS: atom_id res chain seq x y z
N MET A 1 1.41 -33.43 -60.68
CA MET A 1 1.02 -32.19 -60.00
C MET A 1 1.84 -32.05 -58.72
N SER A 2 2.90 -31.27 -58.80
CA SER A 2 3.87 -31.04 -57.74
C SER A 2 3.41 -29.83 -56.94
N TYR A 3 3.06 -30.04 -55.65
CA TYR A 3 2.81 -28.91 -54.73
C TYR A 3 4.14 -28.31 -54.31
N VAL A 4 4.37 -27.09 -54.72
CA VAL A 4 5.48 -26.27 -54.26
C VAL A 4 5.09 -25.69 -52.89
N TRP A 5 5.79 -26.08 -51.85
CA TRP A 5 5.71 -25.54 -50.53
C TRP A 5 6.38 -24.18 -50.49
N ASN A 6 5.66 -23.11 -50.21
CA ASN A 6 6.20 -21.76 -50.08
C ASN A 6 6.36 -21.40 -48.60
N PRO A 7 7.58 -21.42 -48.02
CA PRO A 7 7.82 -21.16 -46.63
C PRO A 7 7.72 -19.68 -46.18
N CYS A 8 7.57 -18.75 -47.16
CA CYS A 8 7.57 -17.32 -46.82
C CYS A 8 6.27 -16.75 -46.24
N LEU A 9 5.14 -17.48 -46.31
CA LEU A 9 3.85 -16.97 -45.83
C LEU A 9 3.57 -17.23 -44.33
N TYR A 10 4.41 -18.02 -43.67
CA TYR A 10 4.27 -18.29 -42.23
C TYR A 10 5.15 -17.39 -41.36
N PHE A 11 6.14 -16.68 -41.94
CA PHE A 11 7.03 -15.80 -41.17
C PHE A 11 6.43 -14.42 -40.91
N GLU A 12 5.52 -13.91 -41.73
CA GLU A 12 4.93 -12.56 -41.50
C GLU A 12 3.88 -12.49 -40.41
N LYS A 13 3.24 -13.61 -40.04
CA LYS A 13 2.27 -13.64 -38.92
C LYS A 13 2.89 -13.83 -37.54
N PHE A 14 4.15 -14.23 -37.46
CA PHE A 14 4.87 -14.38 -36.20
C PHE A 14 5.60 -13.10 -35.77
N PHE A 15 5.78 -12.13 -36.66
CA PHE A 15 6.50 -10.88 -36.37
C PHE A 15 5.63 -9.77 -35.76
N LEU A 16 4.32 -9.94 -35.68
CA LEU A 16 3.40 -8.91 -35.18
C LEU A 16 3.07 -9.03 -33.67
N PHE A 17 3.71 -9.96 -32.93
CA PHE A 17 3.46 -10.13 -31.49
C PHE A 17 4.72 -10.02 -30.59
N HIS A 18 5.87 -9.67 -31.12
CA HIS A 18 6.99 -9.25 -30.32
C HIS A 18 6.95 -7.72 -30.18
N TYR A 19 6.03 -7.22 -29.35
CA TYR A 19 6.34 -6.01 -28.60
C TYR A 19 7.57 -6.38 -27.77
N PHE A 20 8.75 -6.00 -28.23
CA PHE A 20 9.95 -5.96 -27.41
C PHE A 20 9.64 -5.03 -26.24
N CYS A 21 9.19 -5.57 -25.13
CA CYS A 21 9.22 -4.87 -23.87
C CYS A 21 10.70 -4.60 -23.63
N SER A 22 11.16 -3.38 -23.93
CA SER A 22 12.53 -2.98 -23.62
C SER A 22 12.71 -3.18 -22.11
N MET A 23 13.49 -4.19 -21.74
CA MET A 23 13.73 -4.60 -20.35
C MET A 23 14.70 -3.65 -19.63
N ASN A 24 14.85 -2.41 -20.08
CA ASN A 24 15.69 -1.42 -19.43
C ASN A 24 14.92 -0.11 -19.29
N LYS A 25 14.05 -0.06 -18.28
CA LYS A 25 13.23 1.11 -17.96
C LYS A 25 13.87 1.94 -16.86
N LYS A 26 13.74 3.27 -16.98
CA LYS A 26 14.04 4.20 -15.90
C LYS A 26 12.79 4.42 -15.06
N ILE A 27 12.86 4.09 -13.80
CA ILE A 27 11.76 4.21 -12.84
C ILE A 27 12.08 5.33 -11.86
N LEU A 28 11.22 6.33 -11.77
CA LEU A 28 11.27 7.36 -10.74
C LEU A 28 10.33 6.94 -9.61
N LEU A 29 10.91 6.49 -8.50
CA LEU A 29 10.18 6.08 -7.30
C LEU A 29 9.99 7.30 -6.38
N LEU A 30 8.76 7.71 -6.14
CA LEU A 30 8.41 8.84 -5.29
C LEU A 30 7.95 8.36 -3.91
N GLY A 31 8.83 8.46 -2.93
CA GLY A 31 8.76 7.83 -1.61
C GLY A 31 9.77 6.71 -1.52
N SER A 32 10.72 6.84 -0.60
CA SER A 32 11.87 5.93 -0.48
C SER A 32 11.88 5.20 0.86
N GLY A 33 10.69 4.88 1.39
CA GLY A 33 10.52 4.12 2.62
C GLY A 33 10.92 2.65 2.51
N GLU A 34 10.52 1.87 3.51
CA GLU A 34 10.78 0.42 3.57
C GLU A 34 10.12 -0.36 2.44
N LEU A 35 8.89 0.00 2.07
CA LEU A 35 8.18 -0.64 0.96
C LEU A 35 8.87 -0.32 -0.35
N GLY A 36 9.25 0.96 -0.53
CA GLY A 36 10.04 1.40 -1.68
C GLY A 36 11.36 0.66 -1.83
N LYS A 37 12.07 0.35 -0.72
CA LYS A 37 13.32 -0.43 -0.74
C LYS A 37 13.11 -1.83 -1.33
N GLU A 38 12.11 -2.56 -0.88
CA GLU A 38 11.80 -3.89 -1.38
C GLU A 38 11.33 -3.85 -2.86
N PHE A 39 10.58 -2.81 -3.24
CA PHE A 39 10.21 -2.60 -4.64
C PHE A 39 11.43 -2.32 -5.53
N VAL A 40 12.40 -1.49 -5.09
CA VAL A 40 13.65 -1.26 -5.84
C VAL A 40 14.39 -2.58 -6.05
N ILE A 41 14.56 -3.38 -4.99
CA ILE A 41 15.21 -4.69 -5.08
C ILE A 41 14.50 -5.59 -6.09
N ALA A 42 13.16 -5.63 -6.06
CA ALA A 42 12.37 -6.41 -7.01
C ALA A 42 12.56 -5.92 -8.46
N CYS A 43 12.58 -4.60 -8.70
CA CYS A 43 12.82 -4.04 -10.03
C CYS A 43 14.23 -4.32 -10.56
N GLN A 44 15.24 -4.20 -9.70
CA GLN A 44 16.64 -4.49 -10.08
C GLN A 44 16.87 -5.95 -10.44
N ARG A 45 16.13 -6.90 -9.85
CA ARG A 45 16.14 -8.32 -10.28
C ARG A 45 15.68 -8.50 -11.73
N TYR A 46 14.89 -7.55 -12.26
CA TYR A 46 14.47 -7.49 -13.67
C TYR A 46 15.33 -6.54 -14.52
N GLY A 47 16.49 -6.10 -14.01
CA GLY A 47 17.43 -5.25 -14.76
C GLY A 47 16.96 -3.82 -14.98
N GLN A 48 16.08 -3.30 -14.12
CA GLN A 48 15.56 -1.95 -14.23
C GLN A 48 16.47 -0.94 -13.53
N HIS A 49 16.50 0.31 -14.01
CA HIS A 49 17.22 1.42 -13.41
C HIS A 49 16.27 2.25 -12.55
N VAL A 50 16.50 2.33 -11.24
CA VAL A 50 15.59 3.01 -10.31
C VAL A 50 16.25 4.24 -9.69
N ILE A 51 15.56 5.38 -9.79
CA ILE A 51 15.89 6.62 -9.11
C ILE A 51 14.96 6.78 -7.92
N ALA A 52 15.49 6.73 -6.71
CA ALA A 52 14.73 6.84 -5.46
C ALA A 52 14.66 8.29 -4.99
N VAL A 53 13.45 8.78 -4.70
CA VAL A 53 13.19 10.18 -4.30
C VAL A 53 12.53 10.22 -2.93
N ASP A 54 13.01 11.09 -2.05
CA ASP A 54 12.37 11.37 -0.76
C ASP A 54 12.66 12.79 -0.30
N SER A 55 12.02 13.22 0.79
CA SER A 55 12.22 14.53 1.41
C SER A 55 13.46 14.60 2.30
N TYR A 56 14.15 13.48 2.56
CA TYR A 56 15.35 13.40 3.38
C TYR A 56 16.38 12.43 2.79
N ALA A 57 17.66 12.70 3.05
CA ALA A 57 18.76 11.86 2.58
C ALA A 57 18.86 10.54 3.35
N GLY A 58 19.38 9.51 2.70
CA GLY A 58 19.62 8.20 3.31
C GLY A 58 18.34 7.40 3.60
N ALA A 59 17.23 7.74 2.95
CA ALA A 59 16.00 6.96 3.04
C ALA A 59 16.24 5.49 2.59
N PRO A 60 15.48 4.51 3.14
CA PRO A 60 15.72 3.09 2.90
C PRO A 60 15.93 2.68 1.44
N ALA A 61 15.09 3.13 0.52
CA ALA A 61 15.20 2.78 -0.90
C ALA A 61 16.43 3.42 -1.57
N MET A 62 16.87 4.61 -1.11
CA MET A 62 18.07 5.27 -1.64
C MET A 62 19.35 4.46 -1.41
N GLN A 63 19.36 3.56 -0.42
CA GLN A 63 20.51 2.72 -0.09
C GLN A 63 20.77 1.61 -1.12
N VAL A 64 19.77 1.29 -1.94
CA VAL A 64 19.79 0.20 -2.91
C VAL A 64 19.50 0.67 -4.34
N ALA A 65 19.03 1.88 -4.54
CA ALA A 65 18.70 2.44 -5.85
C ALA A 65 19.96 2.81 -6.65
N ASP A 66 19.83 2.91 -7.97
CA ASP A 66 20.92 3.29 -8.89
C ASP A 66 21.25 4.78 -8.80
N ALA A 67 20.27 5.62 -8.45
CA ALA A 67 20.44 7.04 -8.19
C ALA A 67 19.41 7.52 -7.16
N CYS A 68 19.63 8.69 -6.57
CA CYS A 68 18.69 9.27 -5.63
C CYS A 68 18.58 10.79 -5.75
N GLU A 69 17.42 11.34 -5.35
CA GLU A 69 17.14 12.76 -5.25
C GLU A 69 16.47 13.09 -3.91
N VAL A 70 16.83 14.21 -3.33
CA VAL A 70 16.19 14.74 -2.13
C VAL A 70 15.47 16.02 -2.50
N ILE A 71 14.13 16.02 -2.43
CA ILE A 71 13.27 17.15 -2.81
C ILE A 71 12.03 17.22 -1.93
N ASN A 72 11.38 18.37 -1.92
CA ASN A 72 10.00 18.46 -1.43
C ASN A 72 9.03 18.01 -2.54
N MET A 73 8.52 16.78 -2.47
CA MET A 73 7.60 16.23 -3.47
C MET A 73 6.22 16.93 -3.52
N LEU A 74 5.89 17.79 -2.56
CA LEU A 74 4.72 18.68 -2.61
C LEU A 74 4.98 19.93 -3.45
N ASP A 75 6.23 20.21 -3.84
CA ASP A 75 6.59 21.27 -4.76
C ASP A 75 6.58 20.75 -6.20
N GLY A 76 5.62 21.24 -7.01
CA GLY A 76 5.48 20.84 -8.41
C GLY A 76 6.68 21.22 -9.29
N GLY A 77 7.36 22.35 -8.98
CA GLY A 77 8.56 22.78 -9.70
C GLY A 77 9.75 21.85 -9.44
N GLU A 78 9.93 21.38 -8.21
CA GLU A 78 10.94 20.38 -7.86
C GLU A 78 10.68 19.04 -8.57
N LEU A 79 9.41 18.59 -8.62
CA LEU A 79 9.04 17.39 -9.37
C LEU A 79 9.34 17.55 -10.86
N ASP A 80 8.95 18.68 -11.46
CA ASP A 80 9.23 18.93 -12.88
C ASP A 80 10.72 18.93 -13.19
N ARG A 81 11.53 19.50 -12.30
CA ARG A 81 13.00 19.55 -12.41
C ARG A 81 13.60 18.14 -12.46
N ILE A 82 13.21 17.25 -11.54
CA ILE A 82 13.77 15.88 -11.50
C ILE A 82 13.24 15.01 -12.63
N VAL A 83 11.97 15.16 -13.05
CA VAL A 83 11.41 14.47 -14.20
C VAL A 83 12.16 14.91 -15.47
N ALA A 84 12.42 16.20 -15.67
CA ALA A 84 13.21 16.70 -16.79
C ALA A 84 14.67 16.23 -16.76
N LYS A 85 15.28 16.14 -15.56
CA LYS A 85 16.67 15.68 -15.37
C LYS A 85 16.83 14.20 -15.72
N HIS A 86 15.95 13.35 -15.20
CA HIS A 86 16.09 11.90 -15.32
C HIS A 86 15.39 11.30 -16.52
N GLN A 87 14.37 11.97 -17.06
CA GLN A 87 13.56 11.49 -18.19
C GLN A 87 13.09 10.04 -17.95
N PRO A 88 12.30 9.78 -16.86
CA PRO A 88 11.88 8.43 -16.53
C PRO A 88 10.86 7.89 -17.56
N ASP A 89 10.85 6.58 -17.76
CA ASP A 89 9.78 5.88 -18.47
C ASP A 89 8.53 5.72 -17.59
N LEU A 90 8.76 5.54 -16.27
CA LEU A 90 7.72 5.29 -15.29
C LEU A 90 7.90 6.16 -14.05
N ILE A 91 6.78 6.63 -13.50
CA ILE A 91 6.71 7.28 -12.19
C ILE A 91 5.87 6.38 -11.27
N VAL A 92 6.44 5.97 -10.15
CA VAL A 92 5.83 5.07 -9.18
C VAL A 92 5.72 5.80 -7.84
N PRO A 93 4.53 6.30 -7.46
CA PRO A 93 4.30 6.85 -6.13
C PRO A 93 4.21 5.73 -5.09
N GLU A 94 4.88 5.93 -3.96
CA GLU A 94 4.92 5.00 -2.84
C GLU A 94 4.38 5.64 -1.54
N ILE A 95 4.19 6.96 -1.53
CA ILE A 95 3.60 7.72 -0.42
C ILE A 95 2.52 8.67 -0.93
N GLU A 96 1.73 9.22 -0.01
CA GLU A 96 0.65 10.17 -0.34
C GLU A 96 1.13 11.64 -0.43
N ALA A 97 2.27 12.01 0.18
CA ALA A 97 2.75 13.39 0.26
C ALA A 97 3.44 13.85 -1.03
N ILE A 98 2.70 13.85 -2.14
CA ILE A 98 3.18 14.20 -3.49
C ILE A 98 2.19 15.17 -4.14
N ARG A 99 2.67 16.06 -5.00
CA ARG A 99 1.85 16.94 -5.84
C ARG A 99 1.28 16.14 -7.03
N THR A 100 0.29 15.30 -6.75
CA THR A 100 -0.25 14.30 -7.69
C THR A 100 -0.95 14.91 -8.91
N GLU A 101 -1.36 16.18 -8.85
CA GLU A 101 -1.96 16.89 -10.00
C GLU A 101 -0.99 16.96 -11.19
N ARG A 102 0.34 16.98 -10.92
CA ARG A 102 1.37 16.98 -11.97
C ARG A 102 1.41 15.69 -12.78
N PHE A 103 0.90 14.60 -12.23
CA PHE A 103 0.93 13.30 -12.89
C PHE A 103 0.11 13.26 -14.18
N TYR A 104 -0.99 14.02 -14.26
CA TYR A 104 -1.76 14.15 -15.50
C TYR A 104 -0.92 14.79 -16.63
N ASP A 105 -0.09 15.80 -16.30
CA ASP A 105 0.82 16.42 -17.25
C ASP A 105 1.89 15.44 -17.71
N TYR A 106 2.40 14.58 -16.82
CA TYR A 106 3.41 13.59 -17.17
C TYR A 106 2.82 12.47 -18.05
N GLU A 107 1.64 11.96 -17.74
CA GLU A 107 0.93 11.00 -18.60
C GLU A 107 0.65 11.59 -20.00
N SER A 108 0.25 12.85 -20.09
CA SER A 108 0.01 13.53 -21.37
C SER A 108 1.27 13.63 -22.24
N LYS A 109 2.46 13.59 -21.63
CA LYS A 109 3.78 13.58 -22.30
C LYS A 109 4.30 12.15 -22.58
N GLY A 110 3.51 11.12 -22.30
CA GLY A 110 3.85 9.72 -22.55
C GLY A 110 4.65 9.03 -21.44
N ILE A 111 4.84 9.65 -20.27
CA ILE A 111 5.43 8.99 -19.10
C ILE A 111 4.34 8.17 -18.41
N GLN A 112 4.58 6.89 -18.19
CA GLN A 112 3.62 6.04 -17.48
C GLN A 112 3.62 6.37 -15.99
N VAL A 113 2.48 6.73 -15.43
CA VAL A 113 2.27 6.84 -13.97
C VAL A 113 1.58 5.56 -13.46
N VAL A 114 1.97 5.07 -12.31
CA VAL A 114 1.54 3.79 -11.75
C VAL A 114 0.67 4.01 -10.48
N PRO A 115 -0.46 3.32 -10.36
CA PRO A 115 -1.12 2.55 -11.41
C PRO A 115 -1.65 3.44 -12.53
N SER A 116 -2.07 4.68 -12.22
CA SER A 116 -2.44 5.78 -13.12
C SER A 116 -2.41 7.12 -12.37
N ALA A 117 -2.31 8.25 -13.08
CA ALA A 117 -2.42 9.59 -12.46
C ALA A 117 -3.75 9.76 -11.73
N ARG A 118 -4.84 9.23 -12.30
CA ARG A 118 -6.17 9.24 -11.66
C ARG A 118 -6.16 8.48 -10.34
N ALA A 119 -5.60 7.27 -10.30
CA ALA A 119 -5.53 6.46 -9.09
C ALA A 119 -4.73 7.16 -7.98
N ALA A 120 -3.55 7.67 -8.30
CA ALA A 120 -2.72 8.39 -7.36
C ALA A 120 -3.42 9.65 -6.81
N ASN A 121 -4.12 10.39 -7.65
CA ASN A 121 -4.85 11.60 -7.24
C ASN A 121 -6.08 11.28 -6.37
N PHE A 122 -6.88 10.27 -6.76
CA PHE A 122 -8.08 9.88 -6.02
C PHE A 122 -7.77 9.33 -4.63
N THR A 123 -6.71 8.56 -4.49
CA THR A 123 -6.35 7.97 -3.20
C THR A 123 -5.72 8.98 -2.23
N MET A 124 -5.19 10.10 -2.75
CA MET A 124 -4.81 11.26 -1.94
C MET A 124 -6.03 12.02 -1.38
N ASN A 125 -7.18 11.83 -1.98
CA ASN A 125 -8.43 12.51 -1.61
C ASN A 125 -9.43 11.48 -1.05
N ARG A 126 -9.47 11.36 0.28
CA ARG A 126 -10.36 10.41 0.97
C ARG A 126 -11.83 10.58 0.57
N LYS A 127 -12.26 11.79 0.25
CA LYS A 127 -13.60 12.07 -0.26
C LYS A 127 -13.83 11.47 -1.64
N ALA A 128 -12.88 11.68 -2.56
CA ALA A 128 -12.99 11.18 -3.93
C ALA A 128 -13.08 9.65 -3.97
N ILE A 129 -12.21 8.96 -3.23
CA ILE A 129 -12.23 7.48 -3.21
C ILE A 129 -13.48 6.93 -2.51
N ARG A 130 -13.95 7.57 -1.42
CA ARG A 130 -15.17 7.18 -0.72
C ARG A 130 -16.41 7.36 -1.60
N ASP A 131 -16.53 8.50 -2.28
CA ASP A 131 -17.65 8.78 -3.16
C ASP A 131 -17.64 7.87 -4.39
N LEU A 132 -16.48 7.62 -5.00
CA LEU A 132 -16.35 6.64 -6.07
C LEU A 132 -16.86 5.26 -5.63
N ALA A 133 -16.38 4.74 -4.50
CA ALA A 133 -16.77 3.42 -4.02
C ALA A 133 -18.28 3.35 -3.69
N ALA A 134 -18.77 4.28 -2.85
CA ALA A 134 -20.12 4.21 -2.32
C ALA A 134 -21.19 4.70 -3.29
N LYS A 135 -20.98 5.86 -3.96
CA LYS A 135 -22.01 6.50 -4.79
C LYS A 135 -21.97 6.02 -6.23
N ASP A 136 -20.79 6.00 -6.84
CA ASP A 136 -20.65 5.72 -8.27
C ASP A 136 -20.69 4.22 -8.55
N LEU A 137 -20.07 3.39 -7.69
CA LEU A 137 -19.92 1.95 -7.89
C LEU A 137 -20.87 1.11 -7.03
N GLY A 138 -21.58 1.72 -6.07
CA GLY A 138 -22.50 1.02 -5.18
C GLY A 138 -21.81 -0.04 -4.30
N VAL A 139 -20.53 0.17 -3.96
CA VAL A 139 -19.77 -0.70 -3.07
C VAL A 139 -20.22 -0.45 -1.63
N ARG A 140 -20.43 -1.52 -0.86
CA ARG A 140 -20.84 -1.42 0.55
C ARG A 140 -19.73 -0.77 1.38
N THR A 141 -20.05 0.37 2.01
CA THR A 141 -19.19 1.12 2.94
C THR A 141 -19.96 1.44 4.21
N ALA A 142 -19.29 1.96 5.23
CA ALA A 142 -19.98 2.59 6.35
C ALA A 142 -20.86 3.74 5.86
N THR A 143 -21.97 4.01 6.53
CA THR A 143 -22.73 5.25 6.34
C THR A 143 -21.84 6.44 6.67
N TYR A 144 -21.84 7.49 5.85
CA TYR A 144 -20.94 8.63 6.08
C TYR A 144 -21.57 9.98 5.73
N ARG A 145 -21.01 11.04 6.32
CA ARG A 145 -21.27 12.46 5.99
C ARG A 145 -19.97 13.25 6.02
N TYR A 146 -19.92 14.30 5.24
CA TYR A 146 -18.83 15.28 5.30
C TYR A 146 -19.28 16.47 6.13
N ALA A 147 -18.31 17.13 6.79
CA ALA A 147 -18.56 18.33 7.58
C ALA A 147 -17.39 19.33 7.43
N THR A 148 -17.74 20.57 7.17
CA THR A 148 -16.82 21.73 7.10
C THR A 148 -17.01 22.68 8.28
N SER A 149 -18.04 22.45 9.11
CA SER A 149 -18.32 23.17 10.34
C SER A 149 -18.71 22.21 11.46
N TYR A 150 -18.68 22.72 12.68
CA TYR A 150 -19.09 21.96 13.86
C TYR A 150 -20.58 21.55 13.79
N GLU A 151 -21.44 22.46 13.31
CA GLU A 151 -22.88 22.20 13.13
C GLU A 151 -23.13 21.08 12.12
N GLU A 152 -22.39 21.07 11.02
CA GLU A 152 -22.44 20.00 10.03
C GLU A 152 -21.92 18.66 10.61
N LEU A 153 -20.90 18.71 11.48
CA LEU A 153 -20.42 17.53 12.19
C LEU A 153 -21.52 16.95 13.08
N VAL A 154 -22.20 17.78 13.89
CA VAL A 154 -23.30 17.35 14.75
C VAL A 154 -24.40 16.69 13.93
N ALA A 155 -24.83 17.32 12.83
CA ALA A 155 -25.82 16.76 11.92
C ALA A 155 -25.35 15.44 11.26
N GLY A 156 -24.05 15.36 10.94
CA GLY A 156 -23.42 14.13 10.41
C GLY A 156 -23.46 12.98 11.44
N VAL A 157 -23.17 13.26 12.69
CA VAL A 157 -23.25 12.28 13.80
C VAL A 157 -24.67 11.76 13.98
N GLU A 158 -25.69 12.65 13.91
CA GLU A 158 -27.10 12.22 13.98
C GLU A 158 -27.46 11.24 12.87
N VAL A 159 -26.97 11.46 11.65
CA VAL A 159 -27.25 10.57 10.51
C VAL A 159 -26.45 9.27 10.59
N CYS A 160 -25.19 9.31 11.00
CA CYS A 160 -24.35 8.11 11.09
C CYS A 160 -24.67 7.26 12.32
N GLY A 161 -25.30 7.85 13.33
CA GLY A 161 -25.54 7.22 14.63
C GLY A 161 -24.26 7.18 15.50
N MET A 162 -24.44 6.78 16.77
CA MET A 162 -23.32 6.57 17.70
C MET A 162 -23.26 5.10 18.11
N PRO A 163 -22.06 4.50 18.19
CA PRO A 163 -20.77 5.14 17.98
C PRO A 163 -20.50 5.46 16.50
N CYS A 164 -19.70 6.50 16.24
CA CYS A 164 -19.21 6.84 14.89
C CYS A 164 -17.75 7.32 14.95
N VAL A 165 -17.10 7.37 13.79
CA VAL A 165 -15.69 7.75 13.68
C VAL A 165 -15.59 9.06 12.91
N VAL A 166 -14.82 10.02 13.43
CA VAL A 166 -14.49 11.27 12.75
C VAL A 166 -13.04 11.21 12.30
N LYS A 167 -12.80 11.55 11.03
CA LYS A 167 -11.46 11.56 10.43
C LYS A 167 -11.27 12.84 9.60
N PRO A 168 -10.12 13.53 9.69
CA PRO A 168 -9.78 14.56 8.70
C PRO A 168 -9.70 13.93 7.30
N LEU A 169 -10.12 14.66 6.27
CA LEU A 169 -10.00 14.18 4.88
C LEU A 169 -8.55 14.04 4.42
N MET A 170 -7.67 14.92 4.92
CA MET A 170 -6.25 14.88 4.62
C MET A 170 -5.45 14.58 5.90
N SER A 171 -5.29 13.32 6.21
CA SER A 171 -4.42 12.84 7.31
C SER A 171 -3.89 11.44 6.99
N SER A 172 -2.82 11.02 7.66
CA SER A 172 -2.25 9.68 7.56
C SER A 172 -2.02 9.09 8.95
N SER A 173 -1.97 7.76 9.06
CA SER A 173 -1.68 7.04 10.30
C SER A 173 -2.60 7.45 11.45
N GLY A 174 -3.90 7.56 11.20
CA GLY A 174 -4.91 7.84 12.23
C GLY A 174 -4.83 9.20 12.93
N LYS A 175 -3.98 10.13 12.47
CA LYS A 175 -3.87 11.47 13.09
C LYS A 175 -5.17 12.24 12.93
N GLY A 176 -5.66 12.81 14.04
CA GLY A 176 -6.94 13.53 14.08
C GLY A 176 -8.17 12.62 14.04
N GLN A 177 -8.01 11.31 14.04
CA GLN A 177 -9.12 10.36 14.07
C GLN A 177 -9.60 10.15 15.51
N SER A 178 -10.93 10.17 15.71
CA SER A 178 -11.59 9.93 17.01
C SER A 178 -12.84 9.09 16.86
N VAL A 179 -13.16 8.33 17.90
CA VAL A 179 -14.44 7.65 18.04
C VAL A 179 -15.34 8.49 18.92
N ILE A 180 -16.51 8.86 18.42
CA ILE A 180 -17.58 9.52 19.18
C ILE A 180 -18.51 8.44 19.72
N LYS A 181 -18.58 8.33 21.03
CA LYS A 181 -19.48 7.38 21.73
C LYS A 181 -20.70 8.08 22.33
N ASN A 182 -20.55 9.33 22.69
CA ASN A 182 -21.57 10.18 23.31
C ASN A 182 -21.52 11.59 22.72
N THR A 183 -22.57 12.37 22.89
CA THR A 183 -22.65 13.76 22.42
C THR A 183 -21.54 14.65 23.00
N GLU A 184 -21.08 14.37 24.22
CA GLU A 184 -20.00 15.11 24.88
C GLU A 184 -18.63 14.93 24.21
N ASP A 185 -18.47 13.86 23.40
CA ASP A 185 -17.24 13.58 22.66
C ASP A 185 -17.12 14.43 21.39
N ILE A 186 -18.24 14.99 20.87
CA ILE A 186 -18.27 15.63 19.53
C ILE A 186 -17.31 16.81 19.45
N GLN A 187 -17.32 17.70 20.46
CA GLN A 187 -16.44 18.88 20.46
C GLN A 187 -14.96 18.49 20.47
N LYS A 188 -14.60 17.53 21.30
CA LYS A 188 -13.22 17.03 21.38
C LYS A 188 -12.77 16.38 20.06
N ALA A 189 -13.66 15.62 19.44
CA ALA A 189 -13.39 14.98 18.16
C ALA A 189 -13.18 16.02 17.04
N TRP A 190 -13.99 17.08 17.03
CA TRP A 190 -13.82 18.20 16.10
C TRP A 190 -12.47 18.89 16.28
N ASP A 191 -12.15 19.31 17.51
CA ASP A 191 -10.91 20.02 17.81
C ASP A 191 -9.69 19.18 17.45
N TYR A 192 -9.68 17.90 17.81
CA TYR A 192 -8.59 16.99 17.47
C TYR A 192 -8.48 16.74 15.96
N ALA A 193 -9.61 16.66 15.24
CA ALA A 193 -9.59 16.52 13.79
C ALA A 193 -9.04 17.78 13.11
N MET A 194 -9.36 18.96 13.63
CA MET A 194 -8.84 20.23 13.11
C MET A 194 -7.33 20.38 13.35
N GLU A 195 -6.82 19.92 14.49
CA GLU A 195 -5.38 19.89 14.78
C GLU A 195 -4.62 18.88 13.89
N GLY A 196 -5.22 17.74 13.64
CA GLY A 196 -4.66 16.65 12.81
C GLY A 196 -4.75 16.88 11.30
N SER A 197 -5.51 17.86 10.87
CA SER A 197 -5.76 18.17 9.45
C SER A 197 -4.53 18.78 8.78
N ARG A 198 -4.19 18.31 7.58
CA ARG A 198 -3.11 18.88 6.76
C ARG A 198 -3.68 19.77 5.66
N GLY A 199 -2.99 20.89 5.40
CA GLY A 199 -3.39 21.86 4.38
C GLY A 199 -4.49 22.83 4.83
N ASP A 200 -4.99 23.63 3.88
CA ASP A 200 -5.94 24.72 4.15
C ASP A 200 -7.41 24.24 4.22
N LEU A 201 -7.69 23.02 3.80
CA LEU A 201 -9.03 22.41 3.82
C LEU A 201 -9.31 21.78 5.18
N LYS A 202 -10.16 22.45 5.96
CA LYS A 202 -10.67 21.95 7.25
C LYS A 202 -12.00 21.21 7.02
N GLU A 203 -11.92 20.03 6.41
CA GLU A 203 -13.07 19.17 6.16
C GLU A 203 -12.83 17.80 6.81
N VAL A 204 -13.87 17.24 7.44
CA VAL A 204 -13.85 15.91 8.05
C VAL A 204 -14.88 15.01 7.39
N ILE A 205 -14.67 13.71 7.53
CA ILE A 205 -15.68 12.67 7.29
C ILE A 205 -16.13 12.10 8.63
N VAL A 206 -17.44 11.96 8.80
CA VAL A 206 -18.06 11.18 9.87
C VAL A 206 -18.51 9.87 9.27
N GLU A 207 -18.13 8.75 9.86
CA GLU A 207 -18.48 7.41 9.41
C GLU A 207 -19.14 6.64 10.55
N GLY A 208 -20.25 5.97 10.27
CA GLY A 208 -20.86 5.03 11.21
C GLY A 208 -19.84 3.96 11.62
N PHE A 209 -19.78 3.63 12.89
CA PHE A 209 -18.90 2.59 13.40
C PHE A 209 -19.38 1.23 12.89
N ILE A 210 -18.47 0.49 12.26
CA ILE A 210 -18.73 -0.90 11.86
C ILE A 210 -18.27 -1.80 13.01
N ASP A 211 -19.20 -2.55 13.58
CA ASP A 211 -18.89 -3.60 14.55
C ASP A 211 -18.44 -4.85 13.80
N PHE A 212 -17.15 -4.92 13.54
CA PHE A 212 -16.54 -5.97 12.72
C PHE A 212 -15.94 -7.08 13.58
N ASP A 213 -15.96 -8.30 13.05
CA ASP A 213 -15.31 -9.44 13.68
C ASP A 213 -13.79 -9.37 13.50
N TYR A 214 -13.33 -8.92 12.32
CA TYR A 214 -11.91 -8.72 11.97
C TYR A 214 -11.73 -7.85 10.74
N GLU A 215 -10.50 -7.37 10.56
CA GLU A 215 -10.06 -6.59 9.39
C GLU A 215 -9.18 -7.46 8.48
N ILE A 216 -9.25 -7.20 7.17
CA ILE A 216 -8.32 -7.79 6.20
C ILE A 216 -7.76 -6.73 5.26
N THR A 217 -6.53 -6.97 4.80
CA THR A 217 -6.00 -6.38 3.59
C THR A 217 -6.06 -7.42 2.47
N LEU A 218 -6.75 -7.09 1.38
CA LEU A 218 -6.79 -7.89 0.16
C LEU A 218 -5.89 -7.25 -0.89
N LEU A 219 -4.65 -7.75 -0.99
CA LEU A 219 -3.74 -7.34 -2.05
C LEU A 219 -4.32 -7.77 -3.40
N THR A 220 -4.64 -6.77 -4.21
CA THR A 220 -5.26 -6.92 -5.53
C THR A 220 -4.26 -6.49 -6.60
N VAL A 221 -4.09 -7.27 -7.65
CA VAL A 221 -3.12 -7.00 -8.71
C VAL A 221 -3.84 -6.82 -10.03
N THR A 222 -3.76 -5.62 -10.59
CA THR A 222 -4.22 -5.33 -11.94
C THR A 222 -3.06 -5.41 -12.92
N GLN A 223 -3.26 -6.09 -14.04
CA GLN A 223 -2.23 -6.33 -15.04
C GLN A 223 -2.52 -5.52 -16.32
N LYS A 224 -1.47 -5.12 -17.04
CA LYS A 224 -1.60 -4.47 -18.36
C LYS A 224 -2.30 -5.39 -19.36
N ASN A 225 -1.96 -6.69 -19.31
CA ASN A 225 -2.53 -7.72 -20.17
C ASN A 225 -2.81 -8.95 -19.29
N GLY A 226 -4.05 -9.15 -18.89
CA GLY A 226 -4.44 -10.27 -18.05
C GLY A 226 -5.58 -9.94 -17.09
N PRO A 227 -6.09 -10.94 -16.38
CA PRO A 227 -7.13 -10.73 -15.39
C PRO A 227 -6.58 -10.02 -14.15
N THR A 228 -7.47 -9.42 -13.37
CA THR A 228 -7.19 -9.02 -11.99
C THR A 228 -6.95 -10.28 -11.15
N LEU A 229 -5.87 -10.27 -10.36
CA LEU A 229 -5.52 -11.36 -9.46
C LEU A 229 -5.60 -10.88 -8.01
N PHE A 230 -5.84 -11.83 -7.11
CA PHE A 230 -5.94 -11.57 -5.67
C PHE A 230 -4.94 -12.45 -4.93
N CYS A 231 -4.23 -11.84 -3.97
CA CYS A 231 -3.44 -12.61 -3.01
C CYS A 231 -4.37 -13.30 -2.00
N PRO A 232 -3.92 -14.34 -1.31
CA PRO A 232 -4.61 -14.81 -0.11
C PRO A 232 -4.81 -13.65 0.87
N PRO A 233 -5.99 -13.54 1.52
CA PRO A 233 -6.29 -12.41 2.40
C PRO A 233 -5.30 -12.34 3.56
N ILE A 234 -4.94 -11.11 3.94
CA ILE A 234 -4.02 -10.83 5.05
C ILE A 234 -4.83 -10.31 6.22
N GLY A 235 -4.76 -11.01 7.35
CA GLY A 235 -5.24 -10.50 8.62
C GLY A 235 -4.19 -9.63 9.28
N HIS A 236 -4.61 -8.63 10.05
CA HIS A 236 -3.68 -7.75 10.75
C HIS A 236 -4.28 -7.20 12.03
N ARG A 237 -3.40 -6.72 12.91
CA ARG A 237 -3.76 -5.95 14.10
C ARG A 237 -3.12 -4.57 14.02
N GLN A 238 -3.90 -3.55 14.31
CA GLN A 238 -3.46 -2.17 14.36
C GLN A 238 -3.44 -1.66 15.81
N GLU A 239 -2.56 -0.70 16.06
CA GLU A 239 -2.52 0.05 17.30
C GLU A 239 -2.17 1.50 16.99
N ARG A 240 -2.96 2.43 17.48
CA ARG A 240 -2.84 3.87 17.17
C ARG A 240 -2.90 4.19 15.66
N GLY A 241 -3.59 3.35 14.87
CA GLY A 241 -3.66 3.51 13.42
C GLY A 241 -2.41 3.03 12.65
N ASP A 242 -1.46 2.40 13.34
CA ASP A 242 -0.30 1.76 12.73
C ASP A 242 -0.38 0.24 12.89
N TYR A 243 -0.09 -0.53 11.84
CA TYR A 243 -0.06 -1.98 11.92
C TYR A 243 1.05 -2.46 12.87
N GLN A 244 0.76 -3.50 13.62
CA GLN A 244 1.68 -4.12 14.57
C GLN A 244 2.07 -5.52 14.12
N GLU A 245 1.10 -6.33 13.77
CA GLU A 245 1.28 -7.68 13.23
C GLU A 245 0.39 -7.87 12.01
N SER A 246 0.85 -8.70 11.07
CA SER A 246 0.04 -9.24 9.99
C SER A 246 0.33 -10.72 9.77
N TRP A 247 -0.64 -11.43 9.22
CA TRP A 247 -0.53 -12.87 8.96
C TRP A 247 -1.25 -13.25 7.69
N GLN A 248 -0.76 -14.29 7.04
CA GLN A 248 -1.32 -14.81 5.81
C GLN A 248 -1.27 -16.35 5.79
N PRO A 249 -2.38 -17.02 5.42
CA PRO A 249 -3.65 -16.44 5.04
C PRO A 249 -4.50 -16.07 6.26
N MET A 250 -5.41 -15.11 6.14
CA MET A 250 -6.49 -14.92 7.09
C MET A 250 -7.60 -15.92 6.77
N PRO A 251 -7.93 -16.86 7.68
CA PRO A 251 -9.06 -17.75 7.48
C PRO A 251 -10.37 -16.96 7.46
N MET A 252 -11.17 -17.13 6.41
CA MET A 252 -12.44 -16.41 6.31
C MET A 252 -13.49 -17.20 5.52
N ASN A 253 -14.74 -16.79 5.64
CA ASN A 253 -15.84 -17.35 4.86
C ASN A 253 -15.62 -17.08 3.37
N SER A 254 -15.78 -18.10 2.53
CA SER A 254 -15.57 -17.99 1.08
C SER A 254 -16.53 -17.00 0.42
N ALA A 255 -17.77 -16.86 0.89
CA ALA A 255 -18.72 -15.88 0.37
C ALA A 255 -18.27 -14.45 0.65
N HIS A 256 -17.75 -14.16 1.87
CA HIS A 256 -17.23 -12.85 2.22
C HIS A 256 -15.94 -12.53 1.45
N LEU A 257 -15.09 -13.55 1.19
CA LEU A 257 -13.91 -13.37 0.34
C LEU A 257 -14.30 -13.01 -1.10
N THR A 258 -15.27 -13.72 -1.67
CA THR A 258 -15.78 -13.43 -3.02
C THR A 258 -16.35 -12.00 -3.08
N GLU A 259 -17.15 -11.60 -2.11
CA GLU A 259 -17.70 -10.24 -2.01
C GLU A 259 -16.58 -9.17 -1.96
N ALA A 260 -15.56 -9.37 -1.13
CA ALA A 260 -14.40 -8.48 -1.04
C ALA A 260 -13.63 -8.39 -2.38
N GLN A 261 -13.43 -9.53 -3.07
CA GLN A 261 -12.79 -9.58 -4.39
C GLN A 261 -13.59 -8.84 -5.46
N GLU A 262 -14.91 -8.97 -5.47
CA GLU A 262 -15.79 -8.25 -6.39
C GLU A 262 -15.74 -6.74 -6.15
N MET A 263 -15.78 -6.31 -4.89
CA MET A 263 -15.65 -4.89 -4.51
C MET A 263 -14.28 -4.33 -4.93
N ALA A 264 -13.18 -5.04 -4.61
CA ALA A 264 -11.83 -4.65 -4.99
C ALA A 264 -11.70 -4.54 -6.52
N SER A 265 -12.23 -5.52 -7.27
CA SER A 265 -12.24 -5.49 -8.73
C SER A 265 -12.97 -4.27 -9.29
N LYS A 266 -14.14 -3.94 -8.76
CA LYS A 266 -14.93 -2.77 -9.19
C LYS A 266 -14.14 -1.47 -9.00
N VAL A 267 -13.57 -1.26 -7.81
CA VAL A 267 -12.88 -0.02 -7.48
C VAL A 267 -11.57 0.12 -8.27
N THR A 268 -10.75 -0.92 -8.33
CA THR A 268 -9.47 -0.89 -9.05
C THR A 268 -9.67 -0.73 -10.57
N SER A 269 -10.69 -1.38 -11.15
CA SER A 269 -11.05 -1.21 -12.56
C SER A 269 -11.50 0.22 -12.89
N ALA A 270 -12.27 0.85 -12.00
CA ALA A 270 -12.74 2.23 -12.18
C ALA A 270 -11.59 3.25 -12.10
N LEU A 271 -10.57 2.99 -11.29
CA LEU A 271 -9.37 3.82 -11.18
C LEU A 271 -8.39 3.60 -12.34
N GLY A 272 -8.35 2.38 -12.86
CA GLY A 272 -7.51 2.00 -13.99
C GLY A 272 -6.03 1.90 -13.69
N GLY A 273 -5.27 1.38 -14.66
CA GLY A 273 -3.83 1.19 -14.58
C GLY A 273 -3.42 -0.22 -14.15
N ALA A 274 -2.11 -0.46 -14.11
CA ALA A 274 -1.53 -1.74 -13.72
C ALA A 274 -0.60 -1.55 -12.52
N GLY A 275 -0.78 -2.38 -11.50
CA GLY A 275 -0.03 -2.31 -10.26
C GLY A 275 -0.65 -3.19 -9.18
N ILE A 276 -0.11 -3.09 -7.97
CA ILE A 276 -0.71 -3.70 -6.79
C ILE A 276 -1.52 -2.67 -6.02
N TRP A 277 -2.57 -3.13 -5.37
CA TRP A 277 -3.48 -2.33 -4.56
C TRP A 277 -3.69 -3.01 -3.22
N GLY A 278 -3.44 -2.28 -2.14
CA GLY A 278 -3.84 -2.68 -0.79
C GLY A 278 -5.28 -2.24 -0.56
N VAL A 279 -6.22 -3.18 -0.57
CA VAL A 279 -7.64 -2.88 -0.34
C VAL A 279 -8.04 -3.41 1.02
N GLU A 280 -8.50 -2.52 1.89
CA GLU A 280 -8.87 -2.85 3.26
C GLU A 280 -10.37 -3.05 3.41
N PHE A 281 -10.75 -4.08 4.17
CA PHE A 281 -12.13 -4.42 4.44
C PHE A 281 -12.35 -4.72 5.92
N PHE A 282 -13.46 -4.25 6.45
CA PHE A 282 -14.05 -4.77 7.69
C PHE A 282 -14.93 -5.96 7.35
N ILE A 283 -14.75 -7.06 8.08
CA ILE A 283 -15.54 -8.28 7.89
C ILE A 283 -16.46 -8.44 9.09
N THR A 284 -17.76 -8.52 8.82
CA THR A 284 -18.82 -8.72 9.78
C THR A 284 -19.52 -10.05 9.51
N LYS A 285 -20.45 -10.43 10.36
CA LYS A 285 -21.33 -11.58 10.11
C LYS A 285 -22.20 -11.45 8.85
N GLU A 286 -22.45 -10.20 8.44
CA GLU A 286 -23.31 -9.87 7.31
C GLU A 286 -22.54 -9.77 5.98
N GLY A 287 -21.22 -9.71 5.99
CA GLY A 287 -20.37 -9.59 4.82
C GLY A 287 -19.23 -8.59 4.95
N ALA A 288 -18.65 -8.24 3.81
CA ALA A 288 -17.53 -7.31 3.72
C ALA A 288 -17.99 -5.86 3.58
N TYR A 289 -17.26 -4.94 4.20
CA TYR A 289 -17.41 -3.48 4.05
C TYR A 289 -16.08 -2.89 3.58
N PHE A 290 -16.11 -2.19 2.46
CA PHE A 290 -14.93 -1.48 1.95
C PHE A 290 -14.55 -0.35 2.92
N SER A 291 -13.30 -0.35 3.35
CA SER A 291 -12.74 0.66 4.25
C SER A 291 -11.88 1.66 3.51
N GLU A 292 -10.76 1.23 2.97
CA GLU A 292 -9.76 2.09 2.33
C GLU A 292 -9.07 1.37 1.17
N LEU A 293 -8.37 2.13 0.31
CA LEU A 293 -7.57 1.59 -0.78
C LEU A 293 -6.29 2.41 -0.96
N SER A 294 -5.16 1.71 -1.02
CA SER A 294 -3.85 2.26 -1.37
C SER A 294 -3.41 1.72 -2.74
N PRO A 295 -3.04 2.58 -3.72
CA PRO A 295 -2.65 2.15 -5.08
C PRO A 295 -1.17 1.77 -5.16
N ARG A 296 -0.68 1.03 -4.18
CA ARG A 296 0.74 0.69 -3.95
C ARG A 296 0.85 -0.52 -3.03
N PRO A 297 2.06 -1.09 -2.84
CA PRO A 297 2.32 -2.08 -1.79
C PRO A 297 1.81 -1.60 -0.43
N HIS A 298 1.30 -2.53 0.36
CA HIS A 298 0.70 -2.24 1.66
C HIS A 298 1.61 -2.73 2.78
N ASP A 299 1.72 -1.99 3.87
CA ASP A 299 2.63 -2.34 4.96
C ASP A 299 2.29 -3.68 5.64
N THR A 300 1.00 -4.07 5.68
CA THR A 300 0.60 -5.42 6.14
C THR A 300 1.09 -6.52 5.20
N GLY A 301 1.31 -6.20 3.92
CA GLY A 301 1.81 -7.12 2.89
C GLY A 301 3.29 -7.51 3.07
N MET A 302 4.01 -6.87 4.00
CA MET A 302 5.35 -7.31 4.40
C MET A 302 5.41 -8.79 4.80
N VAL A 303 4.30 -9.38 5.26
CA VAL A 303 4.20 -10.82 5.53
C VAL A 303 4.51 -11.68 4.31
N THR A 304 4.32 -11.17 3.10
CA THR A 304 4.64 -11.91 1.86
C THR A 304 6.15 -12.14 1.67
N LEU A 305 7.00 -11.35 2.35
CA LEU A 305 8.45 -11.57 2.40
C LEU A 305 8.84 -12.84 3.17
N ALA A 306 7.93 -13.39 3.97
CA ALA A 306 8.09 -14.69 4.62
C ALA A 306 7.87 -15.88 3.66
N GLY A 307 7.70 -15.64 2.36
CA GLY A 307 7.46 -16.69 1.37
C GLY A 307 6.10 -17.39 1.54
N THR A 308 5.10 -16.67 2.03
CA THR A 308 3.72 -17.16 2.17
C THR A 308 3.06 -17.44 0.83
N GLN A 309 3.55 -16.82 -0.23
CA GLN A 309 3.09 -16.99 -1.60
C GLN A 309 4.28 -17.00 -2.57
N ASN A 310 4.05 -17.46 -3.81
CA ASN A 310 5.08 -17.65 -4.83
C ASN A 310 5.79 -16.38 -5.31
N LEU A 311 5.19 -15.20 -5.09
CA LEU A 311 5.75 -13.88 -5.37
C LEU A 311 5.37 -12.94 -4.23
N SER A 312 6.33 -12.21 -3.67
CA SER A 312 6.03 -11.16 -2.70
C SER A 312 5.19 -10.05 -3.33
N GLU A 313 4.52 -9.25 -2.52
CA GLU A 313 3.76 -8.10 -3.01
C GLU A 313 4.61 -7.15 -3.87
N PHE A 314 5.90 -7.01 -3.54
CA PHE A 314 6.85 -6.17 -4.27
C PHE A 314 7.20 -6.74 -5.64
N GLU A 315 7.37 -8.05 -5.74
CA GLU A 315 7.59 -8.74 -7.02
C GLU A 315 6.33 -8.72 -7.90
N LEU A 316 5.15 -8.86 -7.28
CA LEU A 316 3.87 -8.70 -7.97
C LEU A 316 3.73 -7.27 -8.50
N HIS A 317 4.03 -6.25 -7.68
CA HIS A 317 4.00 -4.86 -8.09
C HIS A 317 4.97 -4.59 -9.23
N ALA A 318 6.23 -5.01 -9.10
CA ALA A 318 7.24 -4.85 -10.14
C ALA A 318 6.81 -5.50 -11.47
N ARG A 319 6.27 -6.72 -11.44
CA ARG A 319 5.77 -7.38 -12.66
C ARG A 319 4.60 -6.62 -13.29
N ALA A 320 3.62 -6.20 -12.48
CA ALA A 320 2.46 -5.46 -12.97
C ALA A 320 2.86 -4.12 -13.61
N VAL A 321 3.72 -3.36 -12.95
CA VAL A 321 4.26 -2.07 -13.41
C VAL A 321 5.03 -2.20 -14.71
N LEU A 322 5.86 -3.24 -14.83
CA LEU A 322 6.67 -3.52 -16.02
C LEU A 322 5.87 -4.18 -17.15
N GLY A 323 4.61 -4.55 -16.91
CA GLY A 323 3.79 -5.28 -17.87
C GLY A 323 4.24 -6.73 -18.08
N LEU A 324 4.99 -7.28 -17.12
CA LEU A 324 5.39 -8.70 -17.12
C LEU A 324 4.22 -9.59 -16.70
N PRO A 325 4.09 -10.79 -17.25
CA PRO A 325 2.97 -11.67 -16.95
C PRO A 325 3.03 -12.18 -15.50
N ILE A 326 1.86 -12.24 -14.88
CA ILE A 326 1.63 -12.90 -13.60
C ILE A 326 0.58 -13.99 -13.85
N PRO A 327 1.00 -15.21 -14.16
CA PRO A 327 0.08 -16.28 -14.53
C PRO A 327 -0.81 -16.71 -13.36
N LYS A 328 -0.26 -16.70 -12.13
CA LYS A 328 -0.92 -17.21 -10.93
C LYS A 328 -0.25 -16.67 -9.67
N ILE A 329 -1.07 -16.45 -8.64
CA ILE A 329 -0.63 -16.24 -7.26
C ILE A 329 -1.01 -17.51 -6.48
N GLU A 330 -0.03 -18.13 -5.84
CA GLU A 330 -0.21 -19.39 -5.10
C GLU A 330 0.22 -19.20 -3.65
N HIS A 331 -0.65 -19.58 -2.73
CA HIS A 331 -0.30 -19.71 -1.32
C HIS A 331 0.64 -20.92 -1.17
N LEU A 332 1.76 -20.75 -0.48
CA LEU A 332 2.78 -21.78 -0.28
C LEU A 332 2.82 -22.29 1.16
N GLN A 333 2.77 -21.38 2.13
CA GLN A 333 2.85 -21.69 3.57
C GLN A 333 2.25 -20.55 4.41
N ASN A 334 1.92 -20.84 5.64
CA ASN A 334 1.49 -19.82 6.58
C ASN A 334 2.66 -18.92 6.98
N GLY A 335 2.36 -17.67 7.29
CA GLY A 335 3.38 -16.76 7.81
C GLY A 335 2.78 -15.62 8.60
N ALA A 336 3.63 -14.98 9.39
CA ALA A 336 3.29 -13.81 10.16
C ALA A 336 4.44 -12.80 10.17
N SER A 337 4.09 -11.54 10.41
CA SER A 337 5.04 -10.47 10.62
C SER A 337 4.73 -9.72 11.90
N ALA A 338 5.76 -9.19 12.56
CA ALA A 338 5.62 -8.28 13.68
C ALA A 338 6.62 -7.13 13.55
N VAL A 339 6.15 -5.89 13.79
CA VAL A 339 6.99 -4.70 13.66
C VAL A 339 7.99 -4.58 14.80
N ILE A 340 9.16 -4.01 14.52
CA ILE A 340 10.17 -3.63 15.50
C ILE A 340 10.21 -2.11 15.53
N LEU A 341 9.82 -1.54 16.68
CA LEU A 341 9.62 -0.11 16.87
C LEU A 341 10.79 0.52 17.62
N ALA A 342 11.16 1.74 17.23
CA ALA A 342 12.03 2.56 18.08
C ALA A 342 11.23 3.14 19.25
N HIS A 343 11.87 3.25 20.42
CA HIS A 343 11.28 3.79 21.63
C HIS A 343 11.71 5.24 21.90
N GLU A 344 12.89 5.63 21.41
CA GLU A 344 13.48 6.93 21.65
C GLU A 344 13.79 7.67 20.34
N ALA A 345 13.87 9.00 20.41
CA ALA A 345 14.31 9.83 19.31
C ALA A 345 15.84 9.96 19.31
N SER A 346 16.45 9.76 18.15
CA SER A 346 17.90 9.95 17.95
C SER A 346 18.19 10.29 16.50
N ASP A 347 19.11 11.24 16.30
CA ASP A 347 19.68 11.57 14.98
C ASP A 347 20.96 10.76 14.67
N LYS A 348 21.38 9.90 15.59
CA LYS A 348 22.50 8.98 15.37
C LYS A 348 22.03 7.80 14.52
N THR A 349 22.99 7.21 13.79
CA THR A 349 22.74 5.98 13.05
C THR A 349 22.27 4.88 14.03
N PRO A 350 21.08 4.30 13.79
CA PRO A 350 20.53 3.28 14.69
C PRO A 350 21.42 2.03 14.75
N VAL A 351 21.56 1.49 15.95
CA VAL A 351 22.24 0.21 16.22
C VAL A 351 21.16 -0.82 16.60
N TYR A 352 21.25 -2.01 16.05
CA TYR A 352 20.31 -3.10 16.28
C TYR A 352 20.99 -4.21 17.08
N GLU A 353 20.61 -4.38 18.34
CA GLU A 353 21.08 -5.44 19.22
C GLU A 353 20.08 -6.61 19.24
N GLY A 354 20.53 -7.83 19.50
CA GLY A 354 19.68 -9.02 19.60
C GLY A 354 19.31 -9.69 18.26
N VAL A 355 19.77 -9.17 17.13
CA VAL A 355 19.47 -9.74 15.79
C VAL A 355 19.94 -11.18 15.67
N SER A 356 21.14 -11.50 16.16
CA SER A 356 21.68 -12.87 16.14
C SER A 356 20.82 -13.84 16.96
N GLU A 357 20.33 -13.39 18.12
CA GLU A 357 19.44 -14.18 18.95
C GLU A 357 18.04 -14.37 18.32
N ALA A 358 17.53 -13.33 17.68
CA ALA A 358 16.27 -13.40 16.93
C ALA A 358 16.36 -14.43 15.80
N LEU A 359 17.44 -14.41 15.03
CA LEU A 359 17.69 -15.31 13.90
C LEU A 359 18.14 -16.73 14.29
N SER A 360 18.41 -17.01 15.57
CA SER A 360 18.71 -18.37 16.02
C SER A 360 17.50 -19.30 16.07
N GLN A 361 16.29 -18.78 15.88
CA GLN A 361 15.06 -19.56 15.80
C GLN A 361 14.83 -20.02 14.36
N GLU A 362 14.42 -21.30 14.22
CA GLU A 362 14.05 -21.84 12.89
C GLU A 362 12.86 -21.09 12.28
N ASN A 363 12.80 -21.04 10.96
CA ASN A 363 11.70 -20.43 10.20
C ASN A 363 11.43 -18.97 10.62
N THR A 364 12.50 -18.22 10.81
CA THR A 364 12.47 -16.83 11.24
C THR A 364 13.39 -15.99 10.37
N GLU A 365 12.94 -14.80 10.01
CA GLU A 365 13.69 -13.80 9.25
C GLU A 365 13.53 -12.42 9.90
N VAL A 366 14.46 -11.51 9.62
CA VAL A 366 14.39 -10.11 10.04
C VAL A 366 14.70 -9.22 8.84
N ARG A 367 13.90 -8.19 8.64
CA ARG A 367 14.17 -7.14 7.64
C ARG A 367 14.39 -5.81 8.34
N ILE A 368 15.64 -5.36 8.36
CA ILE A 368 16.00 -4.02 8.86
C ILE A 368 15.81 -3.02 7.72
N PHE A 369 15.02 -1.99 7.97
CA PHE A 369 14.67 -1.03 6.93
C PHE A 369 15.84 -0.09 6.56
N GLY A 370 16.68 0.26 7.54
CA GLY A 370 17.81 1.15 7.32
C GLY A 370 17.43 2.63 7.42
N LYS A 371 16.37 2.98 8.16
CA LYS A 371 16.03 4.38 8.43
C LYS A 371 17.15 5.06 9.19
N PRO A 372 17.59 6.29 8.79
CA PRO A 372 18.81 6.92 9.33
C PRO A 372 18.66 7.47 10.74
N THR A 373 17.43 7.68 11.21
CA THR A 373 17.12 8.26 12.53
C THR A 373 16.01 7.48 13.21
N THR A 374 15.86 7.66 14.52
CA THR A 374 14.77 7.07 15.30
C THR A 374 13.84 8.15 15.85
N ARG A 375 12.61 7.74 16.14
CA ARG A 375 11.62 8.48 16.95
C ARG A 375 10.68 7.49 17.60
N PRO A 376 10.01 7.83 18.69
CA PRO A 376 9.05 6.92 19.33
C PRO A 376 8.04 6.37 18.31
N TYR A 377 7.83 5.06 18.37
CA TYR A 377 6.93 4.30 17.51
C TYR A 377 7.29 4.26 16.02
N ARG A 378 8.48 4.75 15.62
CA ARG A 378 8.92 4.58 14.24
C ARG A 378 9.23 3.11 13.96
N ARG A 379 8.58 2.54 12.95
CA ARG A 379 8.89 1.18 12.46
C ARG A 379 10.27 1.16 11.84
N MET A 380 11.18 0.37 12.41
CA MET A 380 12.59 0.31 12.01
C MET A 380 12.97 -1.01 11.36
N ALA A 381 12.21 -2.06 11.64
CA ALA A 381 12.40 -3.38 11.08
C ALA A 381 11.09 -4.19 11.21
N VAL A 382 11.08 -5.38 10.63
CA VAL A 382 10.03 -6.38 10.80
C VAL A 382 10.65 -7.74 11.04
N ALA A 383 10.11 -8.48 12.00
CA ALA A 383 10.37 -9.91 12.19
C ALA A 383 9.32 -10.70 11.40
N LEU A 384 9.76 -11.74 10.71
CA LEU A 384 8.95 -12.62 9.88
C LEU A 384 9.07 -14.06 10.39
N THR A 385 7.96 -14.77 10.44
CA THR A 385 7.91 -16.20 10.76
C THR A 385 7.06 -16.94 9.73
N PHE A 386 7.37 -18.19 9.48
CA PHE A 386 6.70 -18.97 8.45
C PHE A 386 6.76 -20.46 8.73
N GLY A 387 5.92 -21.23 8.04
CA GLY A 387 5.90 -22.67 8.13
C GLY A 387 4.50 -23.26 8.08
N THR A 388 4.35 -24.47 8.65
CA THR A 388 3.10 -25.21 8.67
C THR A 388 2.30 -25.02 9.96
N ASP A 389 2.87 -24.30 10.93
CA ASP A 389 2.22 -23.99 12.20
C ASP A 389 0.95 -23.14 11.99
N SER A 390 0.10 -23.08 13.00
CA SER A 390 -1.07 -22.22 12.94
C SER A 390 -0.65 -20.73 12.79
N VAL A 391 -1.48 -19.92 12.14
CA VAL A 391 -1.18 -18.49 12.00
C VAL A 391 -1.07 -17.80 13.37
N GLN A 392 -1.84 -18.24 14.37
CA GLN A 392 -1.75 -17.77 15.74
C GLN A 392 -0.36 -18.01 16.35
N ASP A 393 0.14 -19.24 16.24
CA ASP A 393 1.46 -19.61 16.77
C ASP A 393 2.57 -18.82 16.07
N LEU A 394 2.45 -18.63 14.73
CA LEU A 394 3.39 -17.82 13.95
C LEU A 394 3.34 -16.34 14.36
N VAL A 395 2.18 -15.77 14.63
CA VAL A 395 2.05 -14.39 15.14
C VAL A 395 2.75 -14.24 16.49
N GLU A 396 2.50 -15.13 17.44
CA GLU A 396 3.16 -15.07 18.75
C GLU A 396 4.68 -15.27 18.61
N LYS A 397 5.13 -16.15 17.73
CA LYS A 397 6.55 -16.34 17.43
C LYS A 397 7.17 -15.09 16.82
N ALA A 398 6.48 -14.41 15.89
CA ALA A 398 6.95 -13.16 15.29
C ALA A 398 7.09 -12.05 16.35
N LYS A 399 6.13 -11.91 17.24
CA LYS A 399 6.18 -10.96 18.36
C LYS A 399 7.36 -11.24 19.29
N LEU A 400 7.56 -12.50 19.68
CA LEU A 400 8.68 -12.92 20.53
C LEU A 400 10.04 -12.67 19.83
N THR A 401 10.10 -12.87 18.52
CA THR A 401 11.27 -12.59 17.71
C THR A 401 11.54 -11.07 17.63
N ALA A 402 10.52 -10.27 17.39
CA ALA A 402 10.62 -8.81 17.36
C ALA A 402 11.08 -8.24 18.73
N ALA A 403 10.57 -8.79 19.83
CA ALA A 403 10.90 -8.36 21.19
C ALA A 403 12.38 -8.58 21.58
N LYS A 404 13.11 -9.47 20.87
CA LYS A 404 14.55 -9.69 21.11
C LYS A 404 15.40 -8.55 20.55
N ILE A 405 14.89 -7.78 19.61
CA ILE A 405 15.65 -6.74 18.90
C ILE A 405 15.41 -5.39 19.57
N GLN A 406 16.48 -4.81 20.05
CA GLN A 406 16.50 -3.47 20.62
C GLN A 406 17.20 -2.50 19.68
N ILE A 407 16.68 -1.27 19.61
CA ILE A 407 17.19 -0.20 18.75
C ILE A 407 17.71 0.92 19.65
N ARG A 408 18.97 1.28 19.44
CA ARG A 408 19.66 2.36 20.16
C ARG A 408 20.18 3.44 19.23
#